data_73208320394a46dd7a2fc6f100de7e0d
#
_entry.id   73208320394a46dd7a2fc6f100de7e0d
#
_cell.length_a   1.000
_cell.length_b   1.000
_cell.length_c   1.000
_cell.angle_alpha   90.00
_cell.angle_beta   90.00
_cell.angle_gamma   90.00
#
_symmetry.space_group_name_H-M   'P 1'
#
loop_
_entity.id
_entity.type
_entity.pdbx_description
1 polymer ?
#
loop_
_entity_poly.entity_id
_entity_poly.type
_entity_poly.pdbx_seq_one_letter_code
_entity_poly.pdbx_strand_id
1 'polypeptide(L)'
;MIRLSGRCGSKLRDERGVITVTMIFFLFCLGGLLSLLLFLEQTHLVKMNVQQTADLISKGARAAGKWEYIDATGERQTRLYATTEEALQSKADVIRGAREEAEILWNQNRASLDGRAGQARIVHQKGEMQHLYRQGIYYVWIGVKSTLSLFWGEDEVELERVSQSGAYD
;
A
#
# COMPACT_ATOMS: atom_id res chain seq x y z
N MET A 1 -52.90 31.34 -56.85
CA MET A 1 -51.68 31.92 -56.14
C MET A 1 -51.53 31.27 -54.82
N ILE A 2 -50.77 30.19 -54.74
CA ILE A 2 -50.57 29.37 -53.50
C ILE A 2 -49.19 29.72 -52.94
N ARG A 3 -49.17 30.36 -51.79
CA ARG A 3 -47.94 30.63 -51.03
C ARG A 3 -47.52 29.38 -50.31
N LEU A 4 -46.53 28.65 -50.81
CA LEU A 4 -45.73 27.69 -50.07
C LEU A 4 -44.53 28.45 -49.54
N SER A 5 -44.61 28.90 -48.27
CA SER A 5 -43.52 29.55 -47.60
C SER A 5 -43.36 28.95 -46.17
N GLY A 6 -42.23 28.34 -45.91
CA GLY A 6 -41.62 28.45 -44.60
C GLY A 6 -41.86 27.33 -43.60
N ARG A 7 -41.30 26.13 -43.84
CA ARG A 7 -41.07 25.17 -42.78
C ARG A 7 -39.70 24.46 -42.85
N CYS A 8 -38.73 25.05 -43.50
CA CYS A 8 -37.40 24.41 -43.59
C CYS A 8 -36.39 24.87 -42.53
N GLY A 9 -36.71 25.98 -41.82
CA GLY A 9 -35.75 26.55 -40.84
C GLY A 9 -35.77 25.96 -39.42
N SER A 10 -36.86 25.29 -39.03
CA SER A 10 -37.00 24.76 -37.65
C SER A 10 -36.28 23.45 -37.42
N LYS A 11 -36.18 22.57 -38.43
CA LYS A 11 -35.49 21.28 -38.29
C LYS A 11 -33.98 21.40 -38.10
N LEU A 12 -33.30 22.32 -38.76
CA LEU A 12 -31.86 22.55 -38.65
C LEU A 12 -31.46 23.12 -37.27
N ARG A 13 -32.39 23.81 -36.61
CA ARG A 13 -32.15 24.35 -35.25
C ARG A 13 -32.26 23.26 -34.19
N ASP A 14 -33.13 22.29 -34.40
CA ASP A 14 -33.32 21.13 -33.51
C ASP A 14 -32.13 20.16 -33.60
N GLU A 15 -31.60 19.90 -34.79
CA GLU A 15 -30.44 19.03 -35.00
C GLU A 15 -29.17 19.57 -34.35
N ARG A 16 -28.95 20.89 -34.35
CA ARG A 16 -27.82 21.52 -33.64
C ARG A 16 -27.90 21.36 -32.12
N GLY A 17 -29.09 21.41 -31.56
CA GLY A 17 -29.35 21.17 -30.15
C GLY A 17 -29.01 19.74 -29.75
N VAL A 18 -29.42 18.76 -30.54
CA VAL A 18 -29.15 17.34 -30.31
C VAL A 18 -27.63 17.04 -30.35
N ILE A 19 -26.93 17.60 -31.34
CA ILE A 19 -25.47 17.42 -31.47
C ILE A 19 -24.75 17.98 -30.25
N THR A 20 -25.13 19.16 -29.76
CA THR A 20 -24.53 19.78 -28.59
C THR A 20 -24.75 18.96 -27.34
N VAL A 21 -25.94 18.45 -27.09
CA VAL A 21 -26.28 17.59 -25.96
C VAL A 21 -25.48 16.27 -26.02
N THR A 22 -25.40 15.67 -27.20
CA THR A 22 -24.62 14.43 -27.40
C THR A 22 -23.14 14.66 -27.14
N MET A 23 -22.58 15.79 -27.58
CA MET A 23 -21.18 16.16 -27.28
C MET A 23 -20.91 16.34 -25.78
N ILE A 24 -21.80 17.06 -25.09
CA ILE A 24 -21.68 17.25 -23.63
C ILE A 24 -21.75 15.90 -22.91
N PHE A 25 -22.70 15.05 -23.31
CA PHE A 25 -22.80 13.70 -22.73
C PHE A 25 -21.53 12.87 -22.96
N PHE A 26 -21.00 12.91 -24.18
CA PHE A 26 -19.76 12.21 -24.52
C PHE A 26 -18.55 12.71 -23.70
N LEU A 27 -18.40 14.04 -23.55
CA LEU A 27 -17.37 14.64 -22.73
C LEU A 27 -17.51 14.24 -21.26
N PHE A 28 -18.73 14.16 -20.75
CA PHE A 28 -18.98 13.70 -19.38
C PHE A 28 -18.60 12.22 -19.20
N CYS A 29 -18.96 11.36 -20.12
CA CYS A 29 -18.57 9.96 -20.12
C CYS A 29 -17.04 9.80 -20.21
N LEU A 30 -16.37 10.56 -21.06
CA LEU A 30 -14.92 10.54 -21.20
C LEU A 30 -14.24 11.01 -19.90
N GLY A 31 -14.73 12.08 -19.28
CA GLY A 31 -14.24 12.56 -17.99
C GLY A 31 -14.41 11.53 -16.87
N GLY A 32 -15.55 10.86 -16.83
CA GLY A 32 -15.81 9.76 -15.90
C GLY A 32 -14.84 8.58 -16.06
N LEU A 33 -14.59 8.20 -17.32
CA LEU A 33 -13.65 7.13 -17.65
C LEU A 33 -12.22 7.49 -17.25
N LEU A 34 -11.78 8.71 -17.53
CA LEU A 34 -10.48 9.24 -17.12
C LEU A 34 -10.33 9.24 -15.59
N SER A 35 -11.36 9.69 -14.87
CA SER A 35 -11.37 9.68 -13.40
C SER A 35 -11.23 8.26 -12.85
N LEU A 36 -11.92 7.28 -13.45
CA LEU A 36 -11.79 5.88 -13.05
C LEU A 36 -10.39 5.33 -13.28
N LEU A 37 -9.76 5.67 -14.42
CA LEU A 37 -8.37 5.25 -14.69
C LEU A 37 -7.40 5.85 -13.67
N LEU A 38 -7.54 7.13 -13.35
CA LEU A 38 -6.71 7.78 -12.33
C LEU A 38 -6.91 7.18 -10.94
N PHE A 39 -8.14 6.82 -10.59
CA PHE A 39 -8.44 6.12 -9.33
C PHE A 39 -7.73 4.75 -9.24
N LEU A 40 -7.80 3.97 -10.31
CA LEU A 40 -7.12 2.68 -10.39
C LEU A 40 -5.60 2.82 -10.26
N GLU A 41 -5.03 3.82 -10.94
CA GLU A 41 -3.59 4.13 -10.87
C GLU A 41 -3.17 4.53 -9.44
N GLN A 42 -3.90 5.43 -8.80
CA GLN A 42 -3.65 5.83 -7.40
C GLN A 42 -3.71 4.63 -6.46
N THR A 43 -4.73 3.78 -6.61
CA THR A 43 -4.87 2.55 -5.82
C THR A 43 -3.68 1.62 -6.02
N HIS A 44 -3.22 1.47 -7.26
CA HIS A 44 -2.08 0.62 -7.59
C HIS A 44 -0.78 1.15 -6.95
N LEU A 45 -0.54 2.46 -7.03
CA LEU A 45 0.63 3.10 -6.41
C LEU A 45 0.64 2.94 -4.90
N VAL A 46 -0.50 3.11 -4.23
CA VAL A 46 -0.59 2.89 -2.78
C VAL A 46 -0.31 1.42 -2.44
N LYS A 47 -0.91 0.47 -3.18
CA LYS A 47 -0.65 -0.97 -3.00
C LYS A 47 0.83 -1.31 -3.14
N MET A 48 1.49 -0.76 -4.14
CA MET A 48 2.92 -0.99 -4.39
C MET A 48 3.78 -0.45 -3.25
N ASN A 49 3.50 0.76 -2.78
CA ASN A 49 4.24 1.36 -1.66
C ASN A 49 4.06 0.56 -0.36
N VAL A 50 2.85 0.11 -0.05
CA VAL A 50 2.56 -0.73 1.11
C VAL A 50 3.31 -2.05 1.01
N GLN A 51 3.31 -2.69 -0.16
CA GLN A 51 4.04 -3.93 -0.40
C GLN A 51 5.56 -3.74 -0.24
N GLN A 52 6.13 -2.70 -0.84
CA GLN A 52 7.56 -2.41 -0.72
C GLN A 52 7.96 -2.15 0.73
N THR A 53 7.15 -1.42 1.49
CA THR A 53 7.40 -1.18 2.91
C THR A 53 7.32 -2.47 3.72
N ALA A 54 6.32 -3.32 3.48
CA ALA A 54 6.20 -4.61 4.13
C ALA A 54 7.39 -5.52 3.83
N ASP A 55 7.84 -5.57 2.57
CA ASP A 55 8.99 -6.35 2.14
C ASP A 55 10.30 -5.82 2.74
N LEU A 56 10.47 -4.50 2.80
CA LEU A 56 11.63 -3.88 3.44
C LEU A 56 11.70 -4.25 4.92
N ILE A 57 10.58 -4.12 5.64
CA ILE A 57 10.50 -4.43 7.07
C ILE A 57 10.75 -5.92 7.33
N SER A 58 10.11 -6.81 6.57
CA SER A 58 10.28 -8.26 6.76
C SER A 58 11.70 -8.71 6.46
N LYS A 59 12.34 -8.18 5.42
CA LYS A 59 13.73 -8.46 5.05
C LYS A 59 14.72 -7.84 6.04
N GLY A 60 14.47 -6.61 6.50
CA GLY A 60 15.28 -5.95 7.53
C GLY A 60 15.22 -6.69 8.85
N ALA A 61 14.03 -7.07 9.31
CA ALA A 61 13.84 -7.87 10.50
C ALA A 61 14.56 -9.23 10.40
N ARG A 62 14.53 -9.87 9.22
CA ARG A 62 15.33 -11.07 8.95
C ARG A 62 16.83 -10.81 9.11
N ALA A 63 17.33 -9.73 8.52
CA ALA A 63 18.75 -9.40 8.55
C ALA A 63 19.24 -9.03 9.95
N ALA A 64 18.36 -8.44 10.77
CA ALA A 64 18.62 -8.07 12.16
C ALA A 64 18.39 -9.21 13.16
N GLY A 65 18.09 -10.41 12.71
CA GLY A 65 18.14 -11.64 13.53
C GLY A 65 19.52 -11.87 14.17
N LYS A 66 20.25 -10.80 14.33
CA LYS A 66 21.51 -10.61 15.02
C LYS A 66 21.20 -10.26 16.48
N TRP A 67 21.83 -10.94 17.37
CA TRP A 67 21.79 -10.53 18.75
C TRP A 67 22.84 -9.45 19.00
N GLU A 68 22.41 -8.28 19.42
CA GLU A 68 23.30 -7.25 19.92
C GLU A 68 23.42 -7.39 21.43
N TYR A 69 24.64 -7.53 21.93
CA TYR A 69 24.92 -7.51 23.34
C TYR A 69 26.02 -6.51 23.67
N ILE A 70 26.01 -6.01 24.89
CA ILE A 70 27.07 -5.16 25.39
C ILE A 70 28.10 -6.10 26.06
N ASP A 71 29.32 -6.08 25.56
CA ASP A 71 30.40 -6.90 26.14
C ASP A 71 30.88 -6.33 27.47
N ALA A 72 31.84 -7.03 28.10
CA ALA A 72 32.43 -6.61 29.38
C ALA A 72 33.19 -5.26 29.29
N THR A 73 33.50 -4.78 28.10
CA THR A 73 34.15 -3.50 27.83
C THR A 73 33.17 -2.36 27.63
N GLY A 74 31.87 -2.64 27.55
CA GLY A 74 30.82 -1.68 27.31
C GLY A 74 30.59 -1.39 25.81
N GLU A 75 31.26 -2.12 24.93
CA GLU A 75 31.05 -2.00 23.48
C GLU A 75 29.89 -2.85 23.01
N ARG A 76 29.15 -2.31 22.01
CA ARG A 76 28.07 -3.00 21.36
C ARG A 76 28.62 -4.00 20.35
N GLN A 77 28.46 -5.27 20.66
CA GLN A 77 28.88 -6.38 19.81
C GLN A 77 27.67 -7.01 19.12
N THR A 78 27.83 -7.39 17.86
CA THR A 78 26.81 -8.10 17.11
C THR A 78 27.23 -9.55 16.91
N ARG A 79 26.45 -10.48 17.44
CA ARG A 79 26.69 -11.91 17.23
C ARG A 79 25.83 -12.44 16.08
N LEU A 80 26.50 -13.01 15.09
CA LEU A 80 25.85 -13.80 14.05
C LEU A 80 25.85 -15.26 14.52
N TYR A 81 24.68 -15.90 14.39
CA TYR A 81 24.59 -17.33 14.65
C TYR A 81 25.20 -18.12 13.50
N ALA A 82 26.10 -19.04 13.80
CA ALA A 82 26.79 -19.84 12.80
C ALA A 82 25.90 -20.97 12.26
N THR A 83 24.93 -21.43 13.06
CA THR A 83 24.04 -22.52 12.70
C THR A 83 22.59 -22.22 13.07
N THR A 84 21.67 -22.94 12.39
CA THR A 84 20.22 -22.86 12.68
C THR A 84 19.90 -23.31 14.11
N GLU A 85 20.62 -24.32 14.63
CA GLU A 85 20.44 -24.83 15.98
C GLU A 85 20.80 -23.78 17.03
N GLU A 86 21.90 -23.06 16.82
CA GLU A 86 22.34 -21.98 17.74
C GLU A 86 21.32 -20.84 17.75
N ALA A 87 20.80 -20.46 16.59
CA ALA A 87 19.74 -19.45 16.48
C ALA A 87 18.43 -19.90 17.16
N LEU A 88 18.09 -21.18 17.07
CA LEU A 88 16.91 -21.73 17.74
C LEU A 88 17.05 -21.74 19.26
N GLN A 89 18.24 -22.01 19.80
CA GLN A 89 18.52 -21.92 21.23
C GLN A 89 18.40 -20.48 21.76
N SER A 90 18.77 -19.50 20.95
CA SER A 90 18.67 -18.06 21.26
C SER A 90 17.43 -17.38 20.68
N LYS A 91 16.39 -18.16 20.42
CA LYS A 91 15.17 -17.73 19.73
C LYS A 91 14.55 -16.45 20.29
N ALA A 92 14.54 -16.27 21.60
CA ALA A 92 13.95 -15.08 22.23
C ALA A 92 14.69 -13.80 21.86
N ASP A 93 16.03 -13.84 21.82
CA ASP A 93 16.87 -12.69 21.46
C ASP A 93 16.79 -12.39 19.97
N VAL A 94 16.74 -13.41 19.12
CA VAL A 94 16.52 -13.27 17.68
C VAL A 94 15.19 -12.60 17.39
N ILE A 95 14.12 -13.02 18.05
CA ILE A 95 12.79 -12.42 17.90
C ILE A 95 12.78 -10.95 18.36
N ARG A 96 13.43 -10.67 19.49
CA ARG A 96 13.53 -9.32 20.03
C ARG A 96 14.26 -8.40 19.05
N GLY A 97 15.46 -8.77 18.59
CA GLY A 97 16.24 -7.98 17.63
C GLY A 97 15.51 -7.77 16.30
N ALA A 98 14.87 -8.81 15.77
CA ALA A 98 14.08 -8.71 14.57
C ALA A 98 12.89 -7.74 14.72
N ARG A 99 12.24 -7.74 15.88
CA ARG A 99 11.12 -6.85 16.16
C ARG A 99 11.57 -5.40 16.34
N GLU A 100 12.67 -5.17 17.05
CA GLU A 100 13.24 -3.83 17.23
C GLU A 100 13.61 -3.20 15.89
N GLU A 101 14.27 -3.94 15.01
CA GLU A 101 14.59 -3.46 13.66
C GLU A 101 13.34 -3.22 12.83
N ALA A 102 12.36 -4.11 12.90
CA ALA A 102 11.09 -3.92 12.19
C ALA A 102 10.38 -2.65 12.66
N GLU A 103 10.38 -2.33 13.93
CA GLU A 103 9.81 -1.10 14.48
C GLU A 103 10.61 0.15 14.06
N ILE A 104 11.93 0.08 14.00
CA ILE A 104 12.79 1.17 13.49
C ILE A 104 12.44 1.45 12.02
N LEU A 105 12.43 0.42 11.18
CA LEU A 105 12.11 0.55 9.76
C LEU A 105 10.67 1.03 9.54
N TRP A 106 9.73 0.57 10.37
CA TRP A 106 8.37 1.07 10.34
C TRP A 106 8.30 2.57 10.63
N ASN A 107 8.93 3.01 11.72
CA ASN A 107 8.91 4.42 12.11
C ASN A 107 9.56 5.34 11.07
N GLN A 108 10.60 4.86 10.38
CA GLN A 108 11.24 5.60 9.28
C GLN A 108 10.34 5.71 8.03
N ASN A 109 9.55 4.70 7.74
CA ASN A 109 8.74 4.64 6.52
C ASN A 109 7.28 5.05 6.72
N ARG A 110 6.77 5.02 7.95
CA ARG A 110 5.39 5.35 8.29
C ARG A 110 4.95 6.71 7.77
N ALA A 111 5.78 7.74 7.91
CA ALA A 111 5.46 9.08 7.45
C ALA A 111 5.19 9.15 5.93
N SER A 112 5.88 8.33 5.14
CA SER A 112 5.65 8.22 3.69
C SER A 112 4.32 7.54 3.37
N LEU A 113 3.88 6.61 4.19
CA LEU A 113 2.58 5.95 4.05
C LEU A 113 1.45 6.87 4.55
N ASP A 114 1.59 7.48 5.73
CA ASP A 114 0.59 8.38 6.30
C ASP A 114 0.36 9.64 5.43
N GLY A 115 1.39 10.12 4.72
CA GLY A 115 1.28 11.27 3.83
C GLY A 115 0.50 11.00 2.54
N ARG A 116 0.36 9.72 2.15
CA ARG A 116 -0.38 9.27 0.95
C ARG A 116 -1.66 8.52 1.28
N ALA A 117 -1.72 8.00 2.49
CA ALA A 117 -2.81 7.20 3.00
C ALA A 117 -3.08 7.67 4.44
N GLY A 118 -4.28 8.09 4.73
CA GLY A 118 -4.63 8.79 5.97
C GLY A 118 -4.29 8.08 7.28
N GLN A 119 -4.22 6.75 7.32
CA GLN A 119 -3.83 5.97 8.50
C GLN A 119 -3.16 4.67 8.08
N ALA A 120 -1.95 4.45 8.56
CA ALA A 120 -1.23 3.21 8.38
C ALA A 120 -0.99 2.51 9.73
N ARG A 121 -1.20 1.20 9.77
CA ARG A 121 -0.93 0.37 10.95
C ARG A 121 -0.12 -0.86 10.57
N ILE A 122 0.73 -1.30 11.48
CA ILE A 122 1.53 -2.51 11.34
C ILE A 122 1.15 -3.53 12.41
N VAL A 123 1.18 -4.81 12.03
CA VAL A 123 1.00 -5.93 12.95
C VAL A 123 2.09 -6.96 12.68
N HIS A 124 2.83 -7.33 13.73
CA HIS A 124 3.93 -8.29 13.67
C HIS A 124 3.44 -9.69 14.06
N GLN A 125 2.36 -10.18 13.43
CA GLN A 125 1.82 -11.51 13.72
C GLN A 125 1.04 -12.06 12.54
N LYS A 126 0.88 -13.37 12.51
CA LYS A 126 0.02 -14.06 11.55
C LYS A 126 -1.16 -14.68 12.29
N GLY A 127 -2.37 -14.18 12.03
CA GLY A 127 -3.59 -14.63 12.71
C GLY A 127 -3.56 -14.34 14.21
N GLU A 128 -4.19 -15.19 15.02
CA GLU A 128 -4.27 -15.05 16.47
C GLU A 128 -2.95 -15.40 17.20
N MET A 129 -2.01 -16.03 16.52
CA MET A 129 -0.77 -16.49 17.13
C MET A 129 0.34 -15.45 16.97
N GLN A 130 0.94 -15.05 18.06
CA GLN A 130 2.18 -14.24 18.12
C GLN A 130 3.39 -15.02 17.59
N HIS A 131 3.34 -15.46 16.35
CA HIS A 131 4.43 -16.16 15.71
C HIS A 131 5.26 -15.20 14.86
N LEU A 132 6.01 -14.35 15.54
CA LEU A 132 7.01 -13.50 14.90
C LEU A 132 8.05 -14.31 14.14
N TYR A 133 8.32 -15.52 14.62
CA TYR A 133 9.42 -16.33 14.11
C TYR A 133 9.09 -17.82 14.25
N ARG A 134 8.31 -18.34 13.34
CA ARG A 134 8.15 -19.78 13.23
C ARG A 134 9.03 -20.28 12.09
N GLN A 135 9.94 -21.20 12.37
CA GLN A 135 10.86 -21.77 11.37
C GLN A 135 11.73 -20.72 10.66
N GLY A 136 12.16 -19.66 11.38
CA GLY A 136 13.00 -18.62 10.80
C GLY A 136 12.28 -17.65 9.84
N ILE A 137 10.95 -17.60 9.85
CA ILE A 137 10.17 -16.70 9.01
C ILE A 137 9.62 -15.53 9.82
N TYR A 138 9.92 -14.32 9.41
CA TYR A 138 9.35 -13.10 9.99
C TYR A 138 8.12 -12.66 9.19
N TYR A 139 7.01 -12.43 9.89
CA TYR A 139 5.74 -12.00 9.30
C TYR A 139 5.44 -10.56 9.65
N VAL A 140 5.07 -9.80 8.65
CA VAL A 140 4.59 -8.42 8.79
C VAL A 140 3.28 -8.29 8.02
N TRP A 141 2.29 -7.73 8.70
CA TRP A 141 1.05 -7.29 8.07
C TRP A 141 0.96 -5.76 8.18
N ILE A 142 0.66 -5.11 7.07
CA ILE A 142 0.45 -3.66 7.02
C ILE A 142 -0.93 -3.40 6.44
N GLY A 143 -1.75 -2.69 7.22
CA GLY A 143 -3.03 -2.15 6.78
C GLY A 143 -2.94 -0.64 6.62
N VAL A 144 -3.53 -0.12 5.54
CA VAL A 144 -3.54 1.29 5.20
C VAL A 144 -4.94 1.71 4.77
N LYS A 145 -5.44 2.78 5.37
CA LYS A 145 -6.65 3.45 4.93
C LYS A 145 -6.28 4.66 4.11
N SER A 146 -6.75 4.72 2.88
CA SER A 146 -6.45 5.82 1.94
C SER A 146 -7.74 6.42 1.41
N THR A 147 -7.84 7.73 1.47
CA THR A 147 -8.90 8.47 0.80
C THR A 147 -8.42 8.82 -0.60
N LEU A 148 -9.12 8.32 -1.59
CA LEU A 148 -8.80 8.53 -3.00
C LEU A 148 -9.84 9.44 -3.64
N SER A 149 -9.36 10.42 -4.41
CA SER A 149 -10.23 11.39 -5.07
C SER A 149 -10.75 10.85 -6.41
N LEU A 150 -12.06 10.93 -6.58
CA LEU A 150 -12.78 10.68 -7.82
C LEU A 150 -13.31 11.99 -8.37
N PHE A 151 -13.64 12.04 -9.66
CA PHE A 151 -14.23 13.23 -10.29
C PHE A 151 -15.53 13.70 -9.61
N TRP A 152 -16.30 12.77 -9.05
CA TRP A 152 -17.58 13.02 -8.37
C TRP A 152 -17.54 12.95 -6.85
N GLY A 153 -16.35 12.79 -6.24
CA GLY A 153 -16.20 12.70 -4.78
C GLY A 153 -14.93 12.00 -4.34
N GLU A 154 -14.91 11.66 -3.07
CA GLU A 154 -13.82 10.92 -2.44
C GLU A 154 -14.36 9.55 -1.99
N ASP A 155 -13.52 8.53 -2.10
CA ASP A 155 -13.81 7.18 -1.62
C ASP A 155 -12.70 6.69 -0.70
N GLU A 156 -13.07 5.99 0.36
CA GLU A 156 -12.14 5.44 1.32
C GLU A 156 -11.85 3.98 0.96
N VAL A 157 -10.59 3.67 0.74
CA VAL A 157 -10.12 2.33 0.39
C VAL A 157 -9.22 1.80 1.50
N GLU A 158 -9.55 0.62 2.02
CA GLU A 158 -8.70 -0.11 2.94
C GLU A 158 -7.85 -1.12 2.16
N LEU A 159 -6.53 -1.01 2.32
CA LEU A 159 -5.55 -1.84 1.63
C LEU A 159 -4.72 -2.60 2.65
N GLU A 160 -4.61 -3.89 2.47
CA GLU A 160 -3.83 -4.76 3.33
C GLU A 160 -2.76 -5.49 2.54
N ARG A 161 -1.58 -5.65 3.13
CA ARG A 161 -0.49 -6.43 2.57
C ARG A 161 0.22 -7.21 3.66
N VAL A 162 0.56 -8.43 3.30
CA VAL A 162 1.36 -9.33 4.14
C VAL A 162 2.68 -9.56 3.44
N SER A 163 3.75 -9.44 4.18
CA SER A 163 5.08 -9.86 3.74
C SER A 163 5.67 -10.85 4.72
N GLN A 164 6.40 -11.81 4.21
CA GLN A 164 7.12 -12.80 4.99
C GLN A 164 8.54 -12.96 4.43
N SER A 165 9.51 -13.05 5.30
CA SER A 165 10.90 -13.30 4.93
C SER A 165 11.48 -14.42 5.78
N GLY A 166 11.98 -15.47 5.11
CA GLY A 166 12.68 -16.56 5.78
C GLY A 166 14.05 -16.10 6.26
N ALA A 167 14.43 -16.48 7.48
CA ALA A 167 15.76 -16.23 8.01
C ALA A 167 16.82 -17.20 7.46
N TYR A 168 16.35 -18.35 6.99
CA TYR A 168 17.19 -19.44 6.47
C TYR A 168 16.61 -19.94 5.16
N ASP A 169 17.48 -20.17 4.19
CA ASP A 169 17.19 -20.89 2.96
C ASP A 169 17.31 -22.39 3.22
#